data_d54e76a5d519ea992a51435219ec3140
#
_entry.id   d54e76a5d519ea992a51435219ec3140
#
_cell.length_a   1.000
_cell.length_b   1.000
_cell.length_c   1.000
_cell.angle_alpha   90.00
_cell.angle_beta   90.00
_cell.angle_gamma   90.00
#
_symmetry.space_group_name_H-M   'P 1'
#
loop_
_entity.id
_entity.type
_entity.pdbx_description
1 polymer ?
#
loop_
_entity_poly.entity_id
_entity_poly.type
_entity_poly.pdbx_seq_one_letter_code
_entity_poly.pdbx_strand_id
1 'polypeptide(L)'
;TGASTGDTIDGSLTRANAVKFRTPYQTNKDMRNAINNKHIHDSIEYFDMHLSQVAQEIRYGFLGGVDVAIVEACDVTEKGEIVPTAGVGITPTICRMAKIVIVELNRKVPGNMRGIHDLYELQDPPKRRPINIYEVQNRIGLEYVKVDPQKIFVVETDEESEGGGFAPVDE
;
A
#
# COMPACT_ATOMS: atom_id res chain seq x y z
N THR A 1 -2.77 8.48 -3.67
CA THR A 1 -2.93 7.83 -2.36
C THR A 1 -3.36 6.38 -2.54
N GLY A 2 -3.28 5.57 -1.50
CA GLY A 2 -3.58 4.14 -1.56
C GLY A 2 -5.01 3.80 -1.16
N ALA A 3 -5.22 2.55 -0.79
CA ALA A 3 -6.50 2.01 -0.36
C ALA A 3 -6.63 2.00 1.19
N SER A 4 -6.11 3.02 1.85
CA SER A 4 -6.25 3.17 3.30
C SER A 4 -7.73 3.27 3.70
N THR A 5 -8.06 2.71 4.84
CA THR A 5 -9.41 2.74 5.40
C THR A 5 -9.47 3.54 6.71
N GLY A 6 -8.31 3.90 7.27
CA GLY A 6 -8.19 4.53 8.56
C GLY A 6 -8.39 6.04 8.55
N ASP A 7 -8.82 6.58 9.69
CA ASP A 7 -8.95 8.03 9.88
C ASP A 7 -7.59 8.70 10.13
N THR A 8 -6.63 7.97 10.67
CA THR A 8 -5.30 8.48 11.01
C THR A 8 -4.57 9.01 9.79
N ILE A 9 -4.62 8.30 8.67
CA ILE A 9 -3.98 8.73 7.42
C ILE A 9 -4.95 9.56 6.58
N ASP A 10 -6.04 8.95 6.12
CA ASP A 10 -6.95 9.60 5.16
C ASP A 10 -7.65 10.82 5.75
N GLY A 11 -8.15 10.72 6.97
CA GLY A 11 -8.79 11.84 7.66
C GLY A 11 -7.81 12.98 7.93
N SER A 12 -6.64 12.69 8.48
CA SER A 12 -5.64 13.70 8.80
C SER A 12 -5.12 14.42 7.57
N LEU A 13 -4.79 13.70 6.49
CA LEU A 13 -4.33 14.29 5.24
C LEU A 13 -5.42 15.13 4.57
N THR A 14 -6.68 14.69 4.66
CA THR A 14 -7.83 15.43 4.11
C THR A 14 -8.03 16.74 4.88
N ARG A 15 -8.07 16.70 6.20
CA ARG A 15 -8.21 17.89 7.05
C ARG A 15 -7.06 18.88 6.89
N ALA A 16 -5.87 18.37 6.60
CA ALA A 16 -4.69 19.19 6.27
C ALA A 16 -4.66 19.72 4.82
N ASN A 17 -5.69 19.44 4.01
CA ASN A 17 -5.75 19.77 2.58
C ASN A 17 -4.52 19.26 1.78
N ALA A 18 -3.97 18.12 2.19
CA ALA A 18 -2.76 17.54 1.60
C ALA A 18 -3.05 16.53 0.48
N VAL A 19 -4.33 16.19 0.25
CA VAL A 19 -4.74 15.25 -0.79
C VAL A 19 -5.23 16.03 -2.01
N LYS A 20 -4.61 15.84 -3.15
CA LYS A 20 -5.05 16.41 -4.44
C LYS A 20 -5.72 15.38 -5.33
N PHE A 21 -5.30 14.13 -5.23
CA PHE A 21 -5.84 13.04 -6.05
C PHE A 21 -6.05 11.77 -5.20
N ARG A 22 -7.18 11.12 -5.39
CA ARG A 22 -7.52 9.87 -4.71
C ARG A 22 -8.00 8.82 -5.70
N THR A 23 -7.46 7.62 -5.58
CA THR A 23 -7.89 6.38 -6.24
C THR A 23 -7.46 5.19 -5.38
N PRO A 24 -8.01 4.00 -5.48
CA PRO A 24 -9.12 3.56 -6.34
C PRO A 24 -10.51 3.79 -5.73
N TYR A 25 -10.59 3.93 -4.42
CA TYR A 25 -11.84 4.17 -3.67
C TYR A 25 -11.54 4.93 -2.37
N GLN A 26 -12.58 5.35 -1.67
CA GLN A 26 -12.45 6.03 -0.39
C GLN A 26 -13.53 5.54 0.58
N THR A 27 -13.11 5.27 1.79
CA THR A 27 -13.99 4.85 2.89
C THR A 27 -14.08 5.91 3.98
N ASN A 28 -13.11 6.80 4.07
CA ASN A 28 -13.07 7.87 5.06
C ASN A 28 -14.15 8.93 4.80
N LYS A 29 -14.88 9.33 5.88
CA LYS A 29 -16.00 10.30 5.80
C LYS A 29 -15.54 11.69 5.36
N ASP A 30 -14.43 12.19 5.91
CA ASP A 30 -13.91 13.53 5.61
C ASP A 30 -13.48 13.61 4.15
N MET A 31 -12.83 12.56 3.66
CA MET A 31 -12.42 12.47 2.25
C MET A 31 -13.62 12.41 1.30
N ARG A 32 -14.66 11.61 1.62
CA ARG A 32 -15.89 11.62 0.80
C ARG A 32 -16.56 12.98 0.76
N ASN A 33 -16.61 13.67 1.89
CA ASN A 33 -17.15 15.01 1.95
C ASN A 33 -16.32 16.00 1.12
N ALA A 34 -15.00 15.93 1.19
CA ALA A 34 -14.11 16.79 0.40
C ALA A 34 -14.21 16.53 -1.11
N ILE A 35 -14.41 15.28 -1.53
CA ILE A 35 -14.64 14.92 -2.93
C ILE A 35 -15.99 15.46 -3.42
N ASN A 36 -17.05 15.32 -2.62
CA ASN A 36 -18.41 15.63 -3.03
C ASN A 36 -18.75 17.14 -2.89
N ASN A 37 -18.13 17.84 -1.96
CA ASN A 37 -18.42 19.24 -1.64
C ASN A 37 -17.33 20.17 -2.18
N LYS A 38 -17.31 20.37 -3.50
CA LYS A 38 -16.33 21.20 -4.21
C LYS A 38 -16.24 22.68 -3.76
N HIS A 39 -17.13 23.14 -2.91
CA HIS A 39 -17.16 24.52 -2.43
C HIS A 39 -16.40 24.73 -1.11
N ILE A 40 -15.97 23.68 -0.41
CA ILE A 40 -15.39 23.79 0.93
C ILE A 40 -13.87 23.66 0.92
N HIS A 41 -13.31 22.96 -0.05
CA HIS A 41 -11.87 22.72 -0.22
C HIS A 41 -11.48 22.79 -1.70
N ASP A 42 -10.20 23.03 -1.98
CA ASP A 42 -9.63 22.71 -3.29
C ASP A 42 -10.01 21.26 -3.60
N SER A 43 -10.82 21.05 -4.63
CA SER A 43 -11.44 19.77 -4.89
C SER A 43 -10.40 18.65 -5.01
N ILE A 44 -10.58 17.58 -4.24
CA ILE A 44 -9.84 16.35 -4.44
C ILE A 44 -10.33 15.73 -5.76
N GLU A 45 -9.43 15.54 -6.69
CA GLU A 45 -9.71 14.77 -7.89
C GLU A 45 -9.88 13.30 -7.52
N TYR A 46 -11.00 12.71 -7.92
CA TYR A 46 -11.29 11.31 -7.63
C TYR A 46 -11.49 10.53 -8.91
N PHE A 47 -10.81 9.40 -8.98
CA PHE A 47 -10.98 8.46 -10.07
C PHE A 47 -11.20 7.06 -9.52
N ASP A 48 -12.36 6.50 -9.83
CA ASP A 48 -12.76 5.15 -9.45
C ASP A 48 -12.15 4.10 -10.39
N MET A 49 -11.61 3.05 -9.84
CA MET A 49 -11.06 1.93 -10.61
C MET A 49 -11.06 0.63 -9.80
N HIS A 50 -10.95 -0.49 -10.47
CA HIS A 50 -10.75 -1.76 -9.78
C HIS A 50 -9.41 -1.78 -9.05
N LEU A 51 -9.41 -2.21 -7.80
CA LEU A 51 -8.20 -2.33 -6.99
C LEU A 51 -7.11 -3.15 -7.67
N SER A 52 -7.50 -4.22 -8.38
CA SER A 52 -6.60 -5.09 -9.14
C SER A 52 -5.89 -4.40 -10.32
N GLN A 53 -6.39 -3.26 -10.80
CA GLN A 53 -5.81 -2.51 -11.91
C GLN A 53 -4.80 -1.45 -11.45
N VAL A 54 -4.89 -0.98 -10.21
CA VAL A 54 -4.08 0.14 -9.71
C VAL A 54 -2.58 -0.07 -9.94
N ALA A 55 -2.07 -1.27 -9.62
CA ALA A 55 -0.66 -1.58 -9.79
C ALA A 55 -0.22 -1.47 -11.27
N GLN A 56 -1.04 -1.96 -12.19
CA GLN A 56 -0.76 -1.88 -13.63
C GLN A 56 -0.78 -0.44 -14.13
N GLU A 57 -1.78 0.35 -13.71
CA GLU A 57 -1.91 1.76 -14.10
C GLU A 57 -0.73 2.60 -13.63
N ILE A 58 -0.22 2.33 -12.41
CA ILE A 58 1.01 2.94 -11.91
C ILE A 58 2.21 2.55 -12.76
N ARG A 59 2.37 1.26 -13.09
CA ARG A 59 3.49 0.78 -13.91
C ARG A 59 3.48 1.36 -15.31
N TYR A 60 2.30 1.59 -15.89
CA TYR A 60 2.13 2.20 -17.21
C TYR A 60 2.26 3.73 -17.19
N GLY A 61 2.32 4.34 -16.00
CA GLY A 61 2.49 5.77 -15.85
C GLY A 61 1.20 6.59 -16.03
N PHE A 62 0.03 5.95 -16.16
CA PHE A 62 -1.24 6.66 -16.32
C PHE A 62 -1.65 7.46 -15.08
N LEU A 63 -1.19 7.05 -13.91
CA LEU A 63 -1.41 7.77 -12.65
C LEU A 63 -0.24 8.69 -12.27
N GLY A 64 0.69 8.91 -13.19
CA GLY A 64 1.93 9.66 -12.94
C GLY A 64 3.02 8.82 -12.28
N GLY A 65 4.16 9.45 -11.98
CA GLY A 65 5.28 8.81 -11.29
C GLY A 65 5.07 8.70 -9.80
N VAL A 66 5.79 7.77 -9.17
CA VAL A 66 5.84 7.64 -7.71
C VAL A 66 7.18 8.21 -7.22
N ASP A 67 7.15 9.36 -6.59
CA ASP A 67 8.37 9.95 -6.01
C ASP A 67 8.70 9.31 -4.67
N VAL A 68 7.70 9.16 -3.80
CA VAL A 68 7.84 8.60 -2.47
C VAL A 68 6.81 7.51 -2.25
N ALA A 69 7.23 6.33 -1.82
CA ALA A 69 6.37 5.29 -1.26
C ALA A 69 6.49 5.30 0.26
N ILE A 70 5.38 5.19 0.95
CA ILE A 70 5.33 5.00 2.41
C ILE A 70 4.68 3.66 2.66
N VAL A 71 5.36 2.78 3.38
CA VAL A 71 4.92 1.40 3.61
C VAL A 71 5.14 0.99 5.04
N GLU A 72 4.17 0.33 5.64
CA GLU A 72 4.31 -0.26 6.96
C GLU A 72 4.98 -1.63 6.87
N ALA A 73 5.90 -1.91 7.78
CA ALA A 73 6.62 -3.18 7.86
C ALA A 73 6.85 -3.60 9.31
N CYS A 74 7.00 -4.90 9.52
CA CYS A 74 7.41 -5.48 10.80
C CYS A 74 8.90 -5.78 10.87
N ASP A 75 9.58 -5.85 9.71
CA ASP A 75 11.02 -6.07 9.62
C ASP A 75 11.59 -5.45 8.34
N VAL A 76 12.82 -5.00 8.44
CA VAL A 76 13.61 -4.52 7.29
C VAL A 76 15.08 -4.88 7.48
N THR A 77 15.71 -5.44 6.46
CA THR A 77 17.11 -5.84 6.51
C THR A 77 18.02 -4.83 5.81
N GLU A 78 19.30 -4.84 6.16
CA GLU A 78 20.34 -4.06 5.49
C GLU A 78 20.44 -4.36 3.98
N LYS A 79 19.97 -5.54 3.58
CA LYS A 79 19.93 -5.94 2.17
C LYS A 79 18.73 -5.35 1.41
N GLY A 80 17.87 -4.58 2.07
CA GLY A 80 16.67 -4.01 1.47
C GLY A 80 15.53 -5.01 1.30
N GLU A 81 15.41 -5.96 2.19
CA GLU A 81 14.26 -6.86 2.28
C GLU A 81 13.29 -6.26 3.30
N ILE A 82 12.12 -5.88 2.84
CA ILE A 82 11.04 -5.29 3.64
C ILE A 82 9.99 -6.37 3.85
N VAL A 83 9.73 -6.76 5.10
CA VAL A 83 8.65 -7.69 5.47
C VAL A 83 7.43 -6.86 5.84
N PRO A 84 6.38 -6.83 5.01
CA PRO A 84 5.18 -6.06 5.31
C PRO A 84 4.46 -6.58 6.55
N THR A 85 3.60 -5.75 7.14
CA THR A 85 2.60 -6.17 8.11
C THR A 85 1.46 -6.93 7.41
N ALA A 86 0.28 -7.06 8.00
CA ALA A 86 -0.85 -7.75 7.39
C ALA A 86 -1.30 -7.09 6.06
N GLY A 87 -1.15 -5.78 5.93
CA GLY A 87 -1.56 -5.01 4.75
C GLY A 87 -0.47 -4.94 3.69
N VAL A 88 -0.53 -5.80 2.68
CA VAL A 88 0.44 -5.77 1.57
C VAL A 88 -0.03 -4.86 0.41
N GLY A 89 -1.27 -5.04 -0.05
CA GLY A 89 -1.79 -4.28 -1.19
C GLY A 89 -0.85 -4.28 -2.39
N ILE A 90 -0.53 -3.09 -2.90
CA ILE A 90 0.36 -2.89 -4.05
C ILE A 90 1.79 -2.52 -3.65
N THR A 91 2.19 -2.80 -2.42
CA THR A 91 3.52 -2.46 -1.87
C THR A 91 4.67 -2.87 -2.78
N PRO A 92 4.73 -4.08 -3.38
CA PRO A 92 5.80 -4.43 -4.30
C PRO A 92 5.95 -3.46 -5.48
N THR A 93 4.82 -3.08 -6.08
CA THR A 93 4.80 -2.16 -7.23
C THR A 93 5.23 -0.75 -6.83
N ILE A 94 4.66 -0.17 -5.76
CA ILE A 94 5.00 1.21 -5.38
C ILE A 94 6.45 1.34 -4.92
N CYS A 95 6.97 0.37 -4.18
CA CYS A 95 8.37 0.35 -3.76
C CYS A 95 9.34 0.26 -4.95
N ARG A 96 9.00 -0.54 -5.95
CA ARG A 96 9.79 -0.63 -7.17
C ARG A 96 9.80 0.68 -7.96
N MET A 97 8.64 1.31 -8.09
CA MET A 97 8.47 2.52 -8.91
C MET A 97 8.95 3.79 -8.22
N ALA A 98 8.99 3.82 -6.89
CA ALA A 98 9.37 4.98 -6.11
C ALA A 98 10.85 5.33 -6.24
N LYS A 99 11.15 6.64 -6.16
CA LYS A 99 12.53 7.15 -6.01
C LYS A 99 13.03 6.98 -4.58
N ILE A 100 12.13 7.13 -3.60
CA ILE A 100 12.37 7.04 -2.17
C ILE A 100 11.32 6.12 -1.56
N VAL A 101 11.74 5.26 -0.63
CA VAL A 101 10.84 4.39 0.14
C VAL A 101 11.02 4.70 1.62
N ILE A 102 9.96 5.19 2.24
CA ILE A 102 9.90 5.39 3.68
C ILE A 102 9.23 4.15 4.27
N VAL A 103 9.98 3.43 5.10
CA VAL A 103 9.47 2.25 5.81
C VAL A 103 9.09 2.67 7.22
N GLU A 104 7.82 2.62 7.52
CA GLU A 104 7.31 2.70 8.88
C GLU A 104 7.50 1.33 9.54
N LEU A 105 8.55 1.20 10.33
CA LEU A 105 8.86 -0.04 11.03
C LEU A 105 8.08 -0.09 12.34
N ASN A 106 6.96 -0.80 12.31
CA ASN A 106 6.04 -0.88 13.43
C ASN A 106 6.48 -1.96 14.43
N ARG A 107 6.93 -1.51 15.60
CA ARG A 107 7.44 -2.38 16.68
C ARG A 107 6.34 -3.12 17.45
N LYS A 108 5.08 -2.71 17.34
CA LYS A 108 3.95 -3.45 17.92
C LYS A 108 3.56 -4.67 17.09
N VAL A 109 3.87 -4.68 15.80
CA VAL A 109 3.60 -5.84 14.95
C VAL A 109 4.70 -6.89 15.19
N PRO A 110 4.33 -8.16 15.40
CA PRO A 110 5.32 -9.21 15.61
C PRO A 110 6.34 -9.29 14.47
N GLY A 111 7.64 -9.21 14.78
CA GLY A 111 8.71 -9.29 13.78
C GLY A 111 8.88 -10.68 13.12
N ASN A 112 8.15 -11.70 13.60
CA ASN A 112 8.20 -13.06 13.06
C ASN A 112 7.18 -13.32 11.95
N MET A 113 6.70 -12.28 11.28
CA MET A 113 5.78 -12.43 10.13
C MET A 113 6.49 -12.86 8.85
N ARG A 114 7.82 -12.91 8.82
CA ARG A 114 8.55 -13.46 7.66
C ARG A 114 8.11 -14.91 7.41
N GLY A 115 7.77 -15.21 6.14
CA GLY A 115 7.24 -16.52 5.76
C GLY A 115 5.71 -16.63 5.73
N ILE A 116 4.97 -15.66 6.29
CA ILE A 116 3.51 -15.61 6.15
C ILE A 116 3.12 -15.18 4.73
N HIS A 117 3.85 -14.24 4.17
CA HIS A 117 3.57 -13.70 2.84
C HIS A 117 4.10 -14.59 1.72
N ASP A 118 3.40 -14.58 0.59
CA ASP A 118 3.80 -15.13 -0.69
C ASP A 118 3.59 -14.03 -1.76
N LEU A 119 4.54 -13.09 -1.81
CA LEU A 119 4.42 -11.85 -2.59
C LEU A 119 4.81 -12.11 -4.04
N TYR A 120 3.81 -12.13 -4.91
CA TYR A 120 4.00 -12.32 -6.33
C TYR A 120 3.52 -11.10 -7.12
N GLU A 121 4.44 -10.48 -7.84
CA GLU A 121 4.12 -9.36 -8.70
C GLU A 121 3.83 -9.87 -10.13
N LEU A 122 2.58 -9.72 -10.56
CA LEU A 122 2.17 -10.13 -11.90
C LEU A 122 2.93 -9.36 -12.98
N GLN A 123 3.34 -10.09 -14.02
CA GLN A 123 3.87 -9.49 -15.24
C GLN A 123 2.75 -8.79 -16.00
N ASP A 124 3.12 -7.74 -16.74
CA ASP A 124 2.18 -7.03 -17.59
C ASP A 124 1.94 -7.78 -18.90
N PRO A 125 0.75 -7.65 -19.54
CA PRO A 125 0.53 -8.18 -20.88
C PRO A 125 1.58 -7.68 -21.89
N PRO A 126 1.98 -8.49 -22.89
CA PRO A 126 1.54 -9.84 -23.15
C PRO A 126 2.35 -10.93 -22.43
N LYS A 127 3.22 -10.56 -21.49
CA LYS A 127 4.17 -11.48 -20.84
C LYS A 127 3.56 -12.23 -19.65
N ARG A 128 2.28 -12.04 -19.34
CA ARG A 128 1.61 -12.76 -18.26
C ARG A 128 1.67 -14.27 -18.49
N ARG A 129 2.03 -14.98 -17.43
CA ARG A 129 2.05 -16.43 -17.40
C ARG A 129 1.04 -16.93 -16.38
N PRO A 130 0.50 -18.14 -16.55
CA PRO A 130 -0.31 -18.79 -15.52
C PRO A 130 0.45 -18.88 -14.19
N ILE A 131 -0.25 -18.73 -13.10
CA ILE A 131 0.29 -18.95 -11.76
C ILE A 131 0.31 -20.46 -11.51
N ASN A 132 1.49 -21.04 -11.33
CA ASN A 132 1.68 -22.48 -11.18
C ASN A 132 1.50 -22.87 -9.69
N ILE A 133 0.29 -22.86 -9.20
CA ILE A 133 -0.09 -23.37 -7.89
C ILE A 133 -0.96 -24.60 -8.12
N TYR A 134 -0.42 -25.76 -7.79
CA TYR A 134 -1.10 -27.06 -7.97
C TYR A 134 -1.36 -27.75 -6.63
N GLU A 135 -0.62 -27.37 -5.60
CA GLU A 135 -0.69 -27.95 -4.25
C GLU A 135 -0.71 -26.86 -3.18
N VAL A 136 -1.26 -27.17 -2.01
CA VAL A 136 -1.45 -26.21 -0.91
C VAL A 136 -0.14 -25.58 -0.44
N GLN A 137 0.95 -26.33 -0.49
CA GLN A 137 2.27 -25.87 -0.04
C GLN A 137 3.05 -25.10 -1.11
N ASN A 138 2.55 -24.99 -2.35
CA ASN A 138 3.28 -24.27 -3.38
C ASN A 138 3.39 -22.79 -3.06
N ARG A 139 4.58 -22.26 -3.17
CA ARG A 139 4.90 -20.86 -3.08
C ARG A 139 5.49 -20.36 -4.38
N ILE A 140 5.06 -19.20 -4.84
CA ILE A 140 5.45 -18.64 -6.14
C ILE A 140 6.14 -17.30 -6.01
N GLY A 141 6.00 -16.65 -4.88
CA GLY A 141 6.52 -15.33 -4.59
C GLY A 141 7.65 -15.31 -3.56
N LEU A 142 7.87 -14.14 -3.01
CA LEU A 142 8.86 -13.89 -1.97
C LEU A 142 8.16 -13.64 -0.63
N GLU A 143 8.90 -13.84 0.45
CA GLU A 143 8.45 -13.55 1.81
C GLU A 143 8.59 -12.07 2.18
N TYR A 144 9.19 -11.27 1.30
CA TYR A 144 9.51 -9.86 1.49
C TYR A 144 9.44 -9.08 0.19
N VAL A 145 9.36 -7.78 0.29
CA VAL A 145 9.52 -6.87 -0.85
C VAL A 145 10.99 -6.50 -0.96
N LYS A 146 11.59 -6.72 -2.14
CA LYS A 146 12.99 -6.37 -2.40
C LYS A 146 13.09 -4.95 -2.94
N VAL A 147 13.88 -4.11 -2.26
CA VAL A 147 14.13 -2.72 -2.61
C VAL A 147 15.63 -2.45 -2.57
N ASP A 148 16.11 -1.52 -3.40
CA ASP A 148 17.47 -1.03 -3.30
C ASP A 148 17.67 -0.33 -1.93
N PRO A 149 18.60 -0.79 -1.08
CA PRO A 149 18.81 -0.21 0.24
C PRO A 149 19.07 1.31 0.23
N GLN A 150 19.65 1.84 -0.84
CA GLN A 150 19.94 3.27 -0.97
C GLN A 150 18.67 4.14 -1.09
N LYS A 151 17.53 3.55 -1.42
CA LYS A 151 16.23 4.23 -1.49
C LYS A 151 15.48 4.22 -0.18
N ILE A 152 15.91 3.43 0.81
CA ILE A 152 15.15 3.14 2.03
C ILE A 152 15.50 4.11 3.14
N PHE A 153 14.47 4.70 3.73
CA PHE A 153 14.52 5.45 4.98
C PHE A 153 13.59 4.77 5.97
N VAL A 154 14.09 4.45 7.16
CA VAL A 154 13.32 3.75 8.19
C VAL A 154 12.91 4.74 9.28
N VAL A 155 11.64 4.71 9.62
CA VAL A 155 11.05 5.42 10.77
C VAL A 155 10.43 4.37 11.67
N GLU A 156 10.86 4.31 12.91
CA GLU A 156 10.30 3.39 13.89
C GLU A 156 9.04 3.98 14.53
N THR A 157 8.04 3.16 14.71
CA THR A 157 6.79 3.50 15.39
C THR A 157 6.34 2.36 16.29
N ASP A 158 5.54 2.69 17.30
CA ASP A 158 4.86 1.77 18.21
C ASP A 158 3.34 2.01 18.25
N GLU A 159 2.82 2.64 17.21
CA GLU A 159 1.39 2.86 17.06
C GLU A 159 0.63 1.59 16.70
N GLU A 160 -0.67 1.56 17.01
CA GLU A 160 -1.52 0.46 16.57
C GLU A 160 -1.63 0.46 15.04
N SER A 161 -1.36 -0.71 14.45
CA SER A 161 -1.53 -0.87 13.00
C SER A 161 -3.02 -0.78 12.63
N GLU A 162 -3.37 0.10 11.71
CA GLU A 162 -4.73 0.21 11.17
C GLU A 162 -5.07 -0.93 10.19
N GLY A 163 -4.20 -1.94 10.08
CA GLY A 163 -4.36 -3.06 9.17
C GLY A 163 -5.55 -3.95 9.49
N GLY A 164 -6.61 -3.79 8.72
CA GLY A 164 -7.61 -4.81 8.45
C GLY A 164 -8.31 -5.46 9.65
N GLY A 165 -8.84 -4.67 10.57
CA GLY A 165 -9.78 -5.21 11.56
C GLY A 165 -11.04 -5.75 10.86
N PHE A 166 -11.45 -6.97 11.22
CA PHE A 166 -12.76 -7.45 10.83
C PHE A 166 -13.83 -6.64 11.55
N ALA A 167 -14.89 -6.27 10.85
CA ALA A 167 -16.06 -5.70 11.51
C ALA A 167 -16.59 -6.69 12.57
N PRO A 168 -17.05 -6.23 13.74
CA PRO A 168 -17.73 -7.09 14.68
C PRO A 168 -18.90 -7.78 13.99
N VAL A 169 -19.12 -9.03 14.35
CA VAL A 169 -20.31 -9.75 13.88
C VAL A 169 -21.49 -9.11 14.58
N ASP A 170 -22.47 -8.60 13.83
CA ASP A 170 -23.73 -8.14 14.39
C ASP A 170 -24.46 -9.33 15.01
N GLU A 171 -24.87 -9.20 16.28
CA GLU A 171 -25.65 -10.21 17.00
C GLU A 171 -27.11 -10.26 16.49
#